data_b57fd200980f0d7f0801a6672640beeb
#
_entry.id   b57fd200980f0d7f0801a6672640beeb
#
_cell.length_a   1.000
_cell.length_b   1.000
_cell.length_c   1.000
_cell.angle_alpha   90.00
_cell.angle_beta   90.00
_cell.angle_gamma   90.00
#
_symmetry.space_group_name_H-M   'P 1'
#
loop_
_entity.id
_entity.type
_entity.pdbx_description
1 polymer ?
#
loop_
_entity_poly.entity_id
_entity_poly.type
_entity_poly.pdbx_seq_one_letter_code
_entity_poly.pdbx_strand_id
1 'polypeptide(L)'
;EVAGVDGIWVPCTGIIDFASVTERMIQVAIGTNNSSKVYTSTEVVNIEQGEDEKVILCKNLKIKSTFLIVCGGLQADRLAKIDEVNLKEKVVGFRGDYYELEEHAKHKVKNLIYPVPDPQFPFLGVHFTRMVNGDVECGPNAVFSFKREGYGKTDFSLKDTVDALTYSGTWRLFLKNASY
;
A
#
# COMPACT_ATOMS: atom_id res chain seq x y z
N GLU A 1 -23.06 6.69 16.74
CA GLU A 1 -22.80 5.71 17.79
C GLU A 1 -22.25 4.43 17.16
N VAL A 2 -21.21 3.87 17.77
CA VAL A 2 -20.66 2.58 17.37
C VAL A 2 -21.19 1.53 18.33
N ALA A 3 -21.74 0.45 17.80
CA ALA A 3 -22.20 -0.66 18.63
C ALA A 3 -20.98 -1.37 19.25
N GLY A 4 -20.98 -1.50 20.57
CA GLY A 4 -19.90 -2.15 21.31
C GLY A 4 -20.27 -2.30 22.77
N VAL A 5 -19.55 -3.14 23.49
CA VAL A 5 -19.75 -3.37 24.93
C VAL A 5 -18.81 -2.51 25.78
N ASP A 6 -17.62 -2.17 25.23
CA ASP A 6 -16.61 -1.35 25.90
C ASP A 6 -15.58 -0.83 24.90
N GLY A 7 -14.66 0.03 25.35
CA GLY A 7 -13.61 0.62 24.51
C GLY A 7 -12.36 0.97 25.30
N ILE A 8 -11.22 0.94 24.60
CA ILE A 8 -9.93 1.38 25.14
C ILE A 8 -9.65 2.78 24.60
N TRP A 9 -9.51 3.75 25.50
CA TRP A 9 -9.10 5.11 25.16
C TRP A 9 -7.57 5.23 25.09
N VAL A 10 -7.05 5.66 23.92
CA VAL A 10 -5.60 5.85 23.68
C VAL A 10 -5.34 7.32 23.32
N PRO A 11 -5.02 8.17 24.30
CA PRO A 11 -4.95 9.63 24.10
C PRO A 11 -3.72 10.09 23.30
N CYS A 12 -2.71 9.23 23.14
CA CYS A 12 -1.45 9.57 22.47
C CYS A 12 -1.42 9.24 20.97
N THR A 13 -2.55 8.80 20.39
CA THR A 13 -2.65 8.54 18.96
C THR A 13 -3.07 9.81 18.21
N GLY A 14 -2.69 9.88 16.94
CA GLY A 14 -3.03 11.00 16.07
C GLY A 14 -3.04 10.59 14.60
N ILE A 15 -3.32 11.57 13.77
CA ILE A 15 -3.30 11.45 12.30
C ILE A 15 -2.13 12.25 11.75
N ILE A 16 -1.69 11.86 10.56
CA ILE A 16 -0.59 12.51 9.87
C ILE A 16 -0.85 12.50 8.36
N ASP A 17 -0.43 13.54 7.67
CA ASP A 17 -0.35 13.54 6.22
C ASP A 17 0.91 12.82 5.76
N PHE A 18 0.74 11.56 5.32
CA PHE A 18 1.86 10.73 4.88
C PHE A 18 2.57 11.28 3.63
N ALA A 19 1.87 12.01 2.75
CA ALA A 19 2.48 12.63 1.59
C ALA A 19 3.48 13.71 2.02
N SER A 20 3.07 14.63 2.87
CA SER A 20 3.94 15.67 3.44
C SER A 20 5.10 15.09 4.24
N VAL A 21 4.88 14.01 5.01
CA VAL A 21 5.94 13.32 5.73
C VAL A 21 6.97 12.74 4.77
N THR A 22 6.51 12.05 3.72
CA THR A 22 7.40 11.45 2.72
C THR A 22 8.25 12.53 2.02
N GLU A 23 7.65 13.62 1.60
CA GLU A 23 8.36 14.75 1.01
C GLU A 23 9.41 15.32 1.98
N ARG A 24 9.05 15.48 3.26
CA ARG A 24 9.98 15.98 4.27
C ARG A 24 11.13 15.03 4.53
N MET A 25 10.88 13.73 4.58
CA MET A 25 11.93 12.72 4.72
C MET A 25 12.91 12.74 3.55
N ILE A 26 12.41 12.89 2.32
CA ILE A 26 13.24 13.03 1.13
C ILE A 26 14.10 14.30 1.22
N GLN A 27 13.53 15.43 1.59
CA GLN A 27 14.26 16.69 1.76
C GLN A 27 15.40 16.55 2.79
N VAL A 28 15.13 15.90 3.92
CA VAL A 28 16.13 15.63 4.95
C VAL A 28 17.23 14.72 4.41
N ALA A 29 16.86 13.64 3.73
CA ALA A 29 17.84 12.70 3.17
C ALA A 29 18.77 13.35 2.12
N ILE A 30 18.22 14.23 1.27
CA ILE A 30 19.04 15.00 0.30
C ILE A 30 19.89 16.04 1.03
N GLY A 31 19.32 16.74 2.01
CA GLY A 31 20.01 17.81 2.72
C GLY A 31 21.18 17.36 3.58
N THR A 32 21.20 16.08 4.00
CA THR A 32 22.31 15.49 4.77
C THR A 32 23.52 15.11 3.91
N ASN A 33 23.33 14.96 2.61
CA ASN A 33 24.41 14.62 1.68
C ASN A 33 24.16 15.27 0.31
N ASN A 34 24.98 16.25 -0.04
CA ASN A 34 24.88 17.01 -1.30
C ASN A 34 25.05 16.16 -2.57
N SER A 35 25.53 14.91 -2.46
CA SER A 35 25.64 13.98 -3.58
C SER A 35 24.38 13.11 -3.77
N SER A 36 23.45 13.13 -2.83
CA SER A 36 22.20 12.37 -2.94
C SER A 36 21.28 12.96 -4.02
N LYS A 37 20.65 12.08 -4.79
CA LYS A 37 19.73 12.48 -5.88
C LYS A 37 18.43 11.70 -5.78
N VAL A 38 17.34 12.34 -6.15
CA VAL A 38 16.02 11.73 -6.31
C VAL A 38 15.59 11.88 -7.76
N TYR A 39 15.16 10.78 -8.34
CA TYR A 39 14.63 10.73 -9.70
C TYR A 39 13.16 10.34 -9.62
N THR A 40 12.28 11.29 -9.83
CA THR A 40 10.84 11.08 -9.97
C THR A 40 10.48 10.71 -11.40
N SER A 41 9.29 10.15 -11.63
CA SER A 41 8.83 9.73 -12.96
C SER A 41 9.82 8.84 -13.72
N THR A 42 10.61 8.05 -12.97
CA THR A 42 11.70 7.24 -13.49
C THR A 42 11.43 5.78 -13.20
N GLU A 43 10.71 5.14 -14.12
CA GLU A 43 10.33 3.73 -13.99
C GLU A 43 11.52 2.81 -14.18
N VAL A 44 11.77 1.93 -13.21
CA VAL A 44 12.74 0.85 -13.31
C VAL A 44 12.17 -0.24 -14.21
N VAL A 45 12.86 -0.56 -15.29
CA VAL A 45 12.43 -1.57 -16.29
C VAL A 45 13.21 -2.86 -16.21
N ASN A 46 14.46 -2.82 -15.72
CA ASN A 46 15.29 -4.01 -15.51
C ASN A 46 16.37 -3.75 -14.45
N ILE A 47 16.91 -4.83 -13.90
CA ILE A 47 18.07 -4.84 -13.01
C ILE A 47 19.03 -5.89 -13.52
N GLU A 48 20.23 -5.48 -13.92
CA GLU A 48 21.28 -6.37 -14.41
C GLU A 48 22.32 -6.61 -13.30
N GLN A 49 22.77 -7.85 -13.19
CA GLN A 49 23.84 -8.21 -12.28
C GLN A 49 25.20 -7.91 -12.95
N GLY A 50 26.03 -7.11 -12.31
CA GLY A 50 27.45 -6.95 -12.66
C GLY A 50 28.33 -7.74 -11.69
N GLU A 51 29.65 -7.72 -11.88
CA GLU A 51 30.59 -8.42 -11.03
C GLU A 51 30.57 -7.87 -9.59
N ASP A 52 30.67 -6.55 -9.44
CA ASP A 52 30.71 -5.88 -8.13
C ASP A 52 29.60 -4.80 -7.97
N GLU A 53 28.71 -4.66 -8.93
CA GLU A 53 27.68 -3.64 -8.95
C GLU A 53 26.38 -4.15 -9.57
N LYS A 54 25.26 -3.56 -9.19
CA LYS A 54 23.98 -3.72 -9.88
C LYS A 54 23.78 -2.56 -10.83
N VAL A 55 23.18 -2.86 -11.96
CA VAL A 55 22.85 -1.87 -12.98
C VAL A 55 21.34 -1.76 -13.10
N ILE A 56 20.79 -0.67 -12.61
CA ILE A 56 19.38 -0.36 -12.65
C ILE A 56 19.07 0.34 -13.97
N LEU A 57 18.27 -0.30 -14.81
CA LEU A 57 17.82 0.24 -16.09
C LEU A 57 16.47 0.90 -15.92
N CYS A 58 16.40 2.18 -16.21
CA CYS A 58 15.18 2.95 -16.31
C CYS A 58 14.93 3.34 -17.77
N LYS A 59 13.73 3.78 -18.11
CA LYS A 59 13.38 4.16 -19.50
C LYS A 59 14.39 5.14 -20.12
N ASN A 60 14.85 6.12 -19.35
CA ASN A 60 15.71 7.21 -19.84
C ASN A 60 17.01 7.38 -19.04
N LEU A 61 17.31 6.43 -18.16
CA LEU A 61 18.44 6.55 -17.22
C LEU A 61 19.00 5.16 -16.92
N LYS A 62 20.32 5.09 -16.76
CA LYS A 62 21.04 3.92 -16.26
C LYS A 62 21.79 4.31 -14.99
N ILE A 63 21.54 3.60 -13.91
CA ILE A 63 22.16 3.85 -12.59
C ILE A 63 22.99 2.62 -12.23
N LYS A 64 24.21 2.84 -11.79
CA LYS A 64 25.09 1.82 -11.23
C LYS A 64 25.16 1.98 -9.72
N SER A 65 25.09 0.89 -8.98
CA SER A 65 25.14 0.90 -7.51
C SER A 65 25.76 -0.39 -6.99
N THR A 66 26.64 -0.27 -6.01
CA THR A 66 27.18 -1.42 -5.27
C THR A 66 26.15 -2.04 -4.32
N PHE A 67 25.11 -1.27 -3.95
CA PHE A 67 24.05 -1.74 -3.08
C PHE A 67 22.68 -1.25 -3.56
N LEU A 68 21.69 -2.12 -3.58
CA LEU A 68 20.34 -1.82 -4.01
C LEU A 68 19.33 -2.22 -2.92
N ILE A 69 18.50 -1.28 -2.51
CA ILE A 69 17.34 -1.53 -1.64
C ILE A 69 16.08 -1.34 -2.46
N VAL A 70 15.26 -2.38 -2.55
CA VAL A 70 14.01 -2.38 -3.32
C VAL A 70 12.82 -2.20 -2.38
N CYS A 71 12.18 -1.03 -2.44
CA CYS A 71 10.99 -0.68 -1.67
C CYS A 71 9.79 -0.45 -2.61
N GLY A 72 9.50 -1.43 -3.47
CA GLY A 72 8.56 -1.29 -4.59
C GLY A 72 7.07 -1.43 -4.23
N GLY A 73 6.71 -1.56 -2.95
CA GLY A 73 5.30 -1.66 -2.54
C GLY A 73 4.54 -2.75 -3.31
N LEU A 74 3.47 -2.36 -4.01
CA LEU A 74 2.67 -3.28 -4.83
C LEU A 74 3.45 -3.97 -5.96
N GLN A 75 4.62 -3.45 -6.35
CA GLN A 75 5.46 -4.04 -7.40
C GLN A 75 6.62 -4.88 -6.83
N ALA A 76 6.68 -5.09 -5.52
CA ALA A 76 7.84 -5.71 -4.85
C ALA A 76 8.19 -7.10 -5.39
N ASP A 77 7.20 -7.98 -5.61
CA ASP A 77 7.41 -9.33 -6.16
C ASP A 77 7.88 -9.30 -7.63
N ARG A 78 7.43 -8.32 -8.40
CA ARG A 78 7.87 -8.13 -9.79
C ARG A 78 9.29 -7.63 -9.88
N LEU A 79 9.65 -6.68 -9.04
CA LEU A 79 11.01 -6.16 -8.95
C LEU A 79 11.99 -7.22 -8.44
N ALA A 80 11.60 -8.00 -7.44
CA ALA A 80 12.40 -9.13 -6.97
C ALA A 80 12.64 -10.16 -8.09
N LYS A 81 11.62 -10.45 -8.90
CA LYS A 81 11.75 -11.34 -10.06
C LYS A 81 12.70 -10.78 -11.14
N ILE A 82 12.66 -9.47 -11.36
CA ILE A 82 13.62 -8.78 -12.28
C ILE A 82 15.05 -8.90 -11.74
N ASP A 83 15.23 -8.82 -10.42
CA ASP A 83 16.52 -9.01 -9.74
C ASP A 83 16.88 -10.50 -9.52
N GLU A 84 16.24 -11.42 -10.28
CA GLU A 84 16.49 -12.86 -10.27
C GLU A 84 16.21 -13.57 -8.93
N VAL A 85 15.51 -12.93 -8.02
CA VAL A 85 15.08 -13.54 -6.76
C VAL A 85 13.90 -14.45 -7.00
N ASN A 86 14.05 -15.75 -6.70
CA ASN A 86 12.99 -16.73 -6.85
C ASN A 86 12.05 -16.70 -5.65
N LEU A 87 10.93 -15.99 -5.79
CA LEU A 87 9.88 -15.89 -4.78
C LEU A 87 8.77 -16.91 -5.04
N LYS A 88 8.29 -17.54 -3.98
CA LYS A 88 7.05 -18.34 -4.00
C LYS A 88 5.82 -17.49 -3.71
N GLU A 89 6.02 -16.37 -3.07
CA GLU A 89 5.01 -15.39 -2.69
C GLU A 89 4.70 -14.44 -3.85
N LYS A 90 3.45 -13.97 -3.90
CA LYS A 90 3.00 -12.94 -4.84
C LYS A 90 2.22 -11.85 -4.11
N VAL A 91 2.31 -10.65 -4.61
CA VAL A 91 1.43 -9.55 -4.22
C VAL A 91 0.12 -9.65 -5.01
N VAL A 92 -1.00 -9.74 -4.30
CA VAL A 92 -2.35 -9.72 -4.87
C VAL A 92 -3.05 -8.45 -4.42
N GLY A 93 -3.56 -7.68 -5.37
CA GLY A 93 -4.18 -6.39 -5.10
C GLY A 93 -5.58 -6.54 -4.48
N PHE A 94 -5.78 -5.88 -3.34
CA PHE A 94 -7.10 -5.60 -2.79
C PHE A 94 -7.22 -4.10 -2.61
N ARG A 95 -8.34 -3.55 -3.06
CA ARG A 95 -8.66 -2.13 -2.89
C ARG A 95 -9.45 -1.94 -1.62
N GLY A 96 -9.09 -0.95 -0.83
CA GLY A 96 -9.91 -0.48 0.27
C GLY A 96 -10.93 0.54 -0.24
N ASP A 97 -12.21 0.20 -0.19
CA ASP A 97 -13.28 1.15 -0.50
C ASP A 97 -13.73 1.83 0.80
N TYR A 98 -13.78 3.16 0.77
CA TYR A 98 -14.18 4.00 1.89
C TYR A 98 -15.43 4.80 1.55
N TYR A 99 -16.21 5.09 2.59
CA TYR A 99 -17.27 6.09 2.55
C TYR A 99 -16.78 7.34 3.29
N GLU A 100 -17.07 8.49 2.74
CA GLU A 100 -16.89 9.76 3.41
C GLU A 100 -18.21 10.16 4.09
N LEU A 101 -18.15 10.61 5.35
CA LEU A 101 -19.32 11.12 6.04
C LEU A 101 -19.71 12.49 5.46
N GLU A 102 -21.02 12.66 5.24
CA GLU A 102 -21.54 13.96 4.86
C GLU A 102 -21.29 15.01 5.96
N GLU A 103 -21.16 16.27 5.56
CA GLU A 103 -20.79 17.37 6.44
C GLU A 103 -21.61 17.42 7.74
N HIS A 104 -22.92 17.23 7.62
CA HIS A 104 -23.81 17.24 8.79
C HIS A 104 -23.57 16.07 9.76
N ALA A 105 -22.87 15.02 9.36
CA ALA A 105 -22.61 13.83 10.17
C ALA A 105 -21.17 13.78 10.75
N LYS A 106 -20.23 14.58 10.25
CA LYS A 106 -18.81 14.57 10.67
C LYS A 106 -18.63 14.85 12.16
N HIS A 107 -19.53 15.61 12.77
CA HIS A 107 -19.49 15.92 14.20
C HIS A 107 -19.68 14.70 15.12
N LYS A 108 -20.24 13.60 14.59
CA LYS A 108 -20.47 12.35 15.36
C LYS A 108 -19.17 11.59 15.65
N VAL A 109 -18.13 11.80 14.82
CA VAL A 109 -16.83 11.13 14.94
C VAL A 109 -15.80 12.18 15.35
N LYS A 110 -15.45 12.20 16.62
CA LYS A 110 -14.49 13.18 17.18
C LYS A 110 -13.05 12.69 17.15
N ASN A 111 -12.86 11.37 17.19
CA ASN A 111 -11.57 10.70 17.30
C ASN A 111 -11.48 9.57 16.29
N LEU A 112 -10.32 8.93 16.20
CA LEU A 112 -10.15 7.68 15.48
C LEU A 112 -10.89 6.57 16.22
N ILE A 113 -11.67 5.75 15.51
CA ILE A 113 -12.45 4.66 16.11
C ILE A 113 -12.12 3.37 15.34
N TYR A 114 -11.45 2.45 16.01
CA TYR A 114 -11.03 1.17 15.44
C TYR A 114 -11.68 0.01 16.18
N PRO A 115 -12.18 -1.02 15.49
CA PRO A 115 -12.56 -2.26 16.13
C PRO A 115 -11.32 -2.99 16.65
N VAL A 116 -11.51 -3.87 17.64
CA VAL A 116 -10.46 -4.82 18.02
C VAL A 116 -10.16 -5.73 16.81
N PRO A 117 -8.90 -5.86 16.40
CA PRO A 117 -8.55 -6.70 15.26
C PRO A 117 -8.94 -8.16 15.49
N ASP A 118 -9.58 -8.78 14.51
CA ASP A 118 -9.80 -10.22 14.50
C ASP A 118 -8.57 -10.93 13.89
N PRO A 119 -7.81 -11.73 14.69
CA PRO A 119 -6.62 -12.42 14.20
C PRO A 119 -6.90 -13.45 13.09
N GLN A 120 -8.15 -13.87 12.94
CA GLN A 120 -8.53 -14.84 11.90
C GLN A 120 -8.84 -14.16 10.56
N PHE A 121 -9.05 -12.86 10.56
CA PHE A 121 -9.41 -12.09 9.39
C PHE A 121 -8.19 -11.33 8.83
N PRO A 122 -7.85 -11.50 7.54
CA PRO A 122 -6.60 -10.97 6.99
C PRO A 122 -6.67 -9.46 6.66
N PHE A 123 -7.82 -8.83 6.84
CA PHE A 123 -8.04 -7.43 6.53
C PHE A 123 -8.35 -6.61 7.77
N LEU A 124 -8.10 -5.32 7.71
CA LEU A 124 -8.52 -4.38 8.74
C LEU A 124 -10.04 -4.32 8.81
N GLY A 125 -10.57 -4.31 10.04
CA GLY A 125 -11.98 -4.06 10.26
C GLY A 125 -12.36 -2.63 9.87
N VAL A 126 -13.62 -2.43 9.51
CA VAL A 126 -14.16 -1.10 9.20
C VAL A 126 -13.97 -0.17 10.40
N HIS A 127 -13.39 0.97 10.16
CA HIS A 127 -13.04 1.95 11.17
C HIS A 127 -13.39 3.37 10.70
N PHE A 128 -13.41 4.30 11.63
CA PHE A 128 -13.57 5.71 11.31
C PHE A 128 -12.26 6.45 11.50
N THR A 129 -11.85 7.16 10.46
CA THR A 129 -10.64 7.98 10.47
C THR A 129 -10.99 9.42 10.22
N ARG A 130 -10.66 10.28 11.18
CA ARG A 130 -10.71 11.72 10.98
C ARG A 130 -9.45 12.16 10.24
N MET A 131 -9.61 12.75 9.06
CA MET A 131 -8.53 13.16 8.19
C MET A 131 -7.96 14.53 8.59
N VAL A 132 -6.76 14.84 8.13
CA VAL A 132 -6.09 16.12 8.43
C VAL A 132 -6.83 17.35 7.87
N ASN A 133 -7.60 17.16 6.79
CA ASN A 133 -8.45 18.19 6.19
C ASN A 133 -9.80 18.37 6.92
N GLY A 134 -10.07 17.54 7.94
CA GLY A 134 -11.33 17.57 8.72
C GLY A 134 -12.40 16.61 8.22
N ASP A 135 -12.21 15.94 7.09
CA ASP A 135 -13.10 14.89 6.61
C ASP A 135 -13.10 13.67 7.54
N VAL A 136 -14.11 12.86 7.43
CA VAL A 136 -14.22 11.60 8.18
C VAL A 136 -14.52 10.47 7.22
N GLU A 137 -13.60 9.53 7.13
CA GLU A 137 -13.74 8.34 6.33
C GLU A 137 -14.18 7.14 7.19
N CYS A 138 -15.01 6.28 6.59
CA CYS A 138 -15.45 5.01 7.15
C CYS A 138 -15.10 3.88 6.20
N GLY A 139 -14.30 2.94 6.63
CA GLY A 139 -13.80 1.82 5.82
C GLY A 139 -12.58 1.18 6.47
N PRO A 140 -11.83 0.37 5.70
CA PRO A 140 -12.12 -0.06 4.33
C PRO A 140 -13.08 -1.25 4.23
N ASN A 141 -13.74 -1.38 3.09
CA ASN A 141 -14.17 -2.67 2.59
C ASN A 141 -13.07 -3.23 1.69
N ALA A 142 -12.67 -4.48 1.93
CA ALA A 142 -11.64 -5.13 1.12
C ALA A 142 -12.25 -5.70 -0.17
N VAL A 143 -11.93 -5.09 -1.31
CA VAL A 143 -12.44 -5.47 -2.62
C VAL A 143 -11.30 -6.01 -3.48
N PHE A 144 -11.45 -7.22 -4.04
CA PHE A 144 -10.46 -7.76 -4.97
C PHE A 144 -10.28 -6.81 -6.16
N SER A 145 -9.03 -6.49 -6.48
CA SER A 145 -8.72 -5.57 -7.58
C SER A 145 -8.24 -6.33 -8.80
N PHE A 146 -8.90 -6.08 -9.94
CA PHE A 146 -8.53 -6.64 -11.26
C PHE A 146 -7.34 -5.91 -11.92
N LYS A 147 -6.78 -4.96 -11.23
CA LYS A 147 -5.55 -4.25 -11.60
C LYS A 147 -4.72 -4.03 -10.35
N ARG A 148 -3.42 -4.31 -10.39
CA ARG A 148 -2.54 -4.25 -9.21
C ARG A 148 -2.53 -2.85 -8.56
N GLU A 149 -2.49 -1.82 -9.36
CA GLU A 149 -2.67 -0.42 -8.94
C GLU A 149 -4.01 0.11 -9.43
N GLY A 150 -5.10 -0.58 -9.06
CA GLY A 150 -6.46 -0.23 -9.42
C GLY A 150 -7.17 0.46 -8.28
N TYR A 151 -7.36 1.78 -8.37
CA TYR A 151 -8.02 2.61 -7.37
C TYR A 151 -9.46 2.93 -7.76
N GLY A 152 -9.81 2.86 -9.04
CA GLY A 152 -11.17 3.04 -9.55
C GLY A 152 -11.98 1.74 -9.57
N LYS A 153 -13.31 1.85 -9.49
CA LYS A 153 -14.22 0.69 -9.48
C LYS A 153 -14.18 -0.12 -10.80
N THR A 154 -13.81 0.53 -11.91
CA THR A 154 -13.76 -0.05 -13.25
C THR A 154 -12.33 -0.34 -13.73
N ASP A 155 -11.34 -0.12 -12.88
CA ASP A 155 -9.94 -0.36 -13.24
C ASP A 155 -9.70 -1.85 -13.50
N PHE A 156 -9.16 -2.15 -14.69
CA PHE A 156 -8.92 -3.49 -15.14
C PHE A 156 -7.56 -3.63 -15.85
N SER A 157 -6.88 -4.73 -15.61
CA SER A 157 -5.68 -5.16 -16.31
C SER A 157 -5.73 -6.67 -16.52
N LEU A 158 -5.78 -7.12 -17.76
CA LEU A 158 -5.79 -8.57 -18.06
C LEU A 158 -4.56 -9.27 -17.50
N LYS A 159 -3.38 -8.65 -17.63
CA LYS A 159 -2.12 -9.18 -17.09
C LYS A 159 -2.18 -9.38 -15.57
N ASP A 160 -2.65 -8.37 -14.84
CA ASP A 160 -2.71 -8.42 -13.38
C ASP A 160 -3.79 -9.39 -12.90
N THR A 161 -4.91 -9.43 -13.59
CA THR A 161 -6.02 -10.36 -13.31
C THR A 161 -5.58 -11.80 -13.48
N VAL A 162 -4.96 -12.14 -14.61
CA VAL A 162 -4.44 -13.50 -14.87
C VAL A 162 -3.37 -13.86 -13.84
N ASP A 163 -2.44 -12.95 -13.55
CA ASP A 163 -1.37 -13.17 -12.57
C ASP A 163 -1.93 -13.45 -11.17
N ALA A 164 -2.95 -12.72 -10.74
CA ALA A 164 -3.61 -12.93 -9.45
C ALA A 164 -4.45 -14.20 -9.40
N LEU A 165 -5.26 -14.48 -10.42
CA LEU A 165 -6.19 -15.63 -10.43
C LEU A 165 -5.50 -16.97 -10.72
N THR A 166 -4.33 -16.99 -11.34
CA THR A 166 -3.51 -18.20 -11.50
C THR A 166 -2.67 -18.54 -10.27
N TYR A 167 -2.60 -17.65 -9.31
CA TYR A 167 -1.88 -17.90 -8.06
C TYR A 167 -2.74 -18.67 -7.06
N SER A 168 -2.28 -19.82 -6.63
CA SER A 168 -3.02 -20.69 -5.70
C SER A 168 -3.32 -20.04 -4.34
N GLY A 169 -2.49 -19.09 -3.90
CA GLY A 169 -2.70 -18.32 -2.68
C GLY A 169 -3.98 -17.49 -2.71
N THR A 170 -4.36 -16.94 -3.87
CA THR A 170 -5.62 -16.20 -4.06
C THR A 170 -6.83 -17.08 -3.76
N TRP A 171 -6.84 -18.28 -4.32
CA TRP A 171 -7.95 -19.23 -4.10
C TRP A 171 -8.01 -19.75 -2.68
N ARG A 172 -6.85 -20.01 -2.05
CA ARG A 172 -6.81 -20.35 -0.62
C ARG A 172 -7.40 -19.27 0.26
N LEU A 173 -7.10 -18.01 -0.04
CA LEU A 173 -7.66 -16.86 0.67
C LEU A 173 -9.18 -16.79 0.48
N PHE A 174 -9.66 -16.90 -0.76
CA PHE A 174 -11.10 -16.86 -1.06
C PHE A 174 -11.87 -18.01 -0.40
N LEU A 175 -11.37 -19.22 -0.51
CA LEU A 175 -12.03 -20.39 0.07
C LEU A 175 -12.05 -20.35 1.60
N LYS A 176 -10.97 -19.87 2.22
CA LYS A 176 -10.90 -19.70 3.68
C LYS A 176 -11.92 -18.68 4.19
N ASN A 177 -12.23 -17.66 3.40
CA ASN A 177 -13.11 -16.55 3.79
C ASN A 177 -14.42 -16.50 3.00
N ALA A 178 -14.85 -17.64 2.43
CA ALA A 178 -16.05 -17.69 1.59
C ALA A 178 -17.38 -17.46 2.34
N SER A 179 -17.35 -17.44 3.66
CA SER A 179 -18.51 -17.18 4.53
C SER A 179 -18.64 -15.72 4.97
N TYR A 180 -17.74 -14.85 4.54
CA TYR A 180 -17.72 -13.43 4.89
C TYR A 180 -18.16 -12.54 3.73
#